data_3b52a1dd77f5e20a70e6b9ed948f0867
#
_entry.id   3b52a1dd77f5e20a70e6b9ed948f0867
#
_cell.length_a   1.000
_cell.length_b   1.000
_cell.length_c   1.000
_cell.angle_alpha   90.00
_cell.angle_beta   90.00
_cell.angle_gamma   90.00
#
_symmetry.space_group_name_H-M   'P 1'
#
loop_
_entity.id
_entity.type
_entity.pdbx_description
1 polymer ?
#
loop_
_entity_poly.entity_id
_entity_poly.type
_entity_poly.pdbx_seq_one_letter_code
_entity_poly.pdbx_strand_id
1 'polypeptide(L)'
;MMRTGGIFLKKKTKTLLTVLAVPLGVGAVSGFLTQGSMDTFEKLKQPPLTPPGWVFPVVWTGLFVMMGTASYLIAVSPKTEKRKRALILYGVQLAVNFLWPIFFFNAGWYLCAFAWLVLLWYLVYLCTKGFADISRNAGYLMIPYLVWLTFAGYLNFFIFLLN
;
A
#
# COMPACT_ATOMS: atom_id res chain seq x y z
N MET A 1 40.34 -7.67 14.72
CA MET A 1 39.43 -8.36 13.76
C MET A 1 37.94 -8.11 14.12
N MET A 2 37.53 -6.93 14.56
CA MET A 2 36.15 -6.63 15.06
C MET A 2 35.43 -5.44 14.41
N ARG A 3 35.90 -4.90 13.28
CA ARG A 3 35.28 -3.70 12.65
C ARG A 3 34.25 -3.97 11.52
N THR A 4 34.21 -5.15 10.96
CA THR A 4 33.35 -5.48 9.81
C THR A 4 31.89 -5.75 10.20
N GLY A 5 31.61 -6.30 11.37
CA GLY A 5 30.25 -6.60 11.82
C GLY A 5 29.37 -5.36 12.05
N GLY A 6 29.94 -4.29 12.59
CA GLY A 6 29.20 -3.04 12.88
C GLY A 6 28.77 -2.29 11.62
N ILE A 7 29.56 -2.34 10.54
CA ILE A 7 29.24 -1.69 9.27
C ILE A 7 28.10 -2.43 8.54
N PHE A 8 28.09 -3.76 8.58
CA PHE A 8 27.05 -4.60 8.00
C PHE A 8 25.70 -4.42 8.71
N LEU A 9 25.69 -4.36 10.04
CA LEU A 9 24.49 -4.11 10.83
C LEU A 9 23.93 -2.72 10.56
N LYS A 10 24.76 -1.66 10.57
CA LYS A 10 24.34 -0.28 10.23
C LYS A 10 23.73 -0.19 8.84
N LYS A 11 24.28 -0.89 7.82
CA LYS A 11 23.75 -0.88 6.46
C LYS A 11 22.38 -1.56 6.37
N LYS A 12 22.18 -2.68 7.04
CA LYS A 12 20.89 -3.39 7.10
C LYS A 12 19.81 -2.54 7.81
N THR A 13 20.16 -1.92 8.94
CA THR A 13 19.25 -1.03 9.68
C THR A 13 18.88 0.20 8.85
N LYS A 14 19.83 0.84 8.18
CA LYS A 14 19.55 1.98 7.28
C LYS A 14 18.59 1.57 6.14
N THR A 15 18.82 0.42 5.51
CA THR A 15 17.92 -0.10 4.46
C THR A 15 16.53 -0.33 5.01
N LEU A 16 16.39 -0.98 6.18
CA LEU A 16 15.10 -1.23 6.81
C LEU A 16 14.34 0.08 7.07
N LEU A 17 14.99 1.06 7.69
CA LEU A 17 14.37 2.37 7.96
C LEU A 17 13.93 3.07 6.68
N THR A 18 14.75 3.06 5.62
CA THR A 18 14.40 3.69 4.34
C THR A 18 13.18 3.03 3.70
N VAL A 19 13.14 1.70 3.62
CA VAL A 19 12.03 1.00 2.94
C VAL A 19 10.74 0.98 3.76
N LEU A 20 10.80 1.18 5.08
CA LEU A 20 9.63 1.42 5.92
C LEU A 20 9.15 2.88 5.84
N ALA A 21 10.08 3.84 5.81
CA ALA A 21 9.75 5.26 5.76
C ALA A 21 9.00 5.64 4.47
N VAL A 22 9.31 4.99 3.34
CA VAL A 22 8.67 5.31 2.05
C VAL A 22 7.16 5.01 2.07
N PRO A 23 6.68 3.78 2.33
CA PRO A 23 5.24 3.52 2.34
C PRO A 23 4.50 4.25 3.47
N LEU A 24 5.10 4.39 4.65
CA LEU A 24 4.52 5.16 5.75
C LEU A 24 4.43 6.64 5.40
N GLY A 25 5.45 7.21 4.74
CA GLY A 25 5.42 8.58 4.24
C GLY A 25 4.34 8.80 3.19
N VAL A 26 4.19 7.88 2.25
CA VAL A 26 3.09 7.87 1.28
C VAL A 26 1.73 7.90 1.98
N GLY A 27 1.53 7.02 2.98
CA GLY A 27 0.30 6.97 3.76
C GLY A 27 0.04 8.25 4.56
N ALA A 28 1.06 8.79 5.24
CA ALA A 28 0.94 10.00 6.03
C ALA A 28 0.60 11.23 5.17
N VAL A 29 1.29 11.41 4.03
CA VAL A 29 1.01 12.52 3.11
C VAL A 29 -0.38 12.38 2.49
N SER A 30 -0.75 11.18 2.06
CA SER A 30 -2.08 10.90 1.50
C SER A 30 -3.18 11.19 2.53
N GLY A 31 -3.03 10.71 3.77
CA GLY A 31 -3.96 10.97 4.86
C GLY A 31 -4.07 12.47 5.20
N PHE A 32 -2.96 13.20 5.19
CA PHE A 32 -2.96 14.65 5.40
C PHE A 32 -3.72 15.39 4.28
N LEU A 33 -3.52 15.00 3.03
CA LEU A 33 -4.19 15.62 1.88
C LEU A 33 -5.71 15.34 1.84
N THR A 34 -6.17 14.29 2.50
CA THR A 34 -7.57 13.86 2.47
C THR A 34 -8.31 14.06 3.79
N GLN A 35 -7.64 14.54 4.83
CA GLN A 35 -8.23 14.66 6.19
C GLN A 35 -9.49 15.53 6.23
N GLY A 36 -9.58 16.61 5.43
CA GLY A 36 -10.75 17.46 5.35
C GLY A 36 -11.94 16.85 4.59
N SER A 37 -11.74 15.71 3.92
CA SER A 37 -12.79 15.06 3.10
C SER A 37 -13.47 13.90 3.82
N MET A 38 -13.04 13.55 5.05
CA MET A 38 -13.67 12.48 5.85
C MET A 38 -15.11 12.84 6.24
N ASP A 39 -15.38 14.11 6.59
CA ASP A 39 -16.73 14.57 6.91
C ASP A 39 -17.67 14.43 5.70
N THR A 40 -17.14 14.58 4.49
CA THR A 40 -17.90 14.37 3.25
C THR A 40 -18.19 12.89 3.06
N PHE A 41 -17.21 12.01 3.32
CA PHE A 41 -17.39 10.57 3.25
C PHE A 41 -18.48 10.07 4.22
N GLU A 42 -18.53 10.60 5.44
CA GLU A 42 -19.52 10.19 6.45
C GLU A 42 -20.96 10.58 6.06
N LYS A 43 -21.12 11.61 5.20
CA LYS A 43 -22.42 12.06 4.69
C LYS A 43 -22.93 11.26 3.49
N LEU A 44 -22.09 10.48 2.84
CA LEU A 44 -22.47 9.63 1.72
C LEU A 44 -23.39 8.49 2.18
N LYS A 45 -24.24 8.03 1.29
CA LYS A 45 -24.95 6.77 1.48
C LYS A 45 -23.94 5.64 1.44
N GLN A 46 -23.76 4.98 2.58
CA GLN A 46 -22.75 3.94 2.75
C GLN A 46 -23.36 2.55 2.55
N PRO A 47 -22.64 1.63 1.89
CA PRO A 47 -23.08 0.25 1.76
C PRO A 47 -23.01 -0.48 3.09
N PRO A 48 -23.72 -1.63 3.21
CA PRO A 48 -23.55 -2.54 4.34
C PRO A 48 -22.08 -2.91 4.56
N LEU A 49 -21.69 -3.17 5.80
CA LEU A 49 -20.32 -3.51 6.21
C LEU A 49 -19.31 -2.36 6.15
N THR A 50 -19.73 -1.12 5.88
CA THR A 50 -18.80 0.03 5.97
C THR A 50 -18.30 0.17 7.41
N PRO A 51 -16.97 0.09 7.64
CA PRO A 51 -16.43 0.22 8.98
C PRO A 51 -16.45 1.69 9.44
N PRO A 52 -16.44 1.95 10.75
CA PRO A 52 -16.25 3.30 11.28
C PRO A 52 -14.98 3.96 10.74
N GLY A 53 -15.00 5.28 10.55
CA GLY A 53 -13.90 6.04 9.91
C GLY A 53 -12.51 5.80 10.52
N TRP A 54 -12.42 5.59 11.84
CA TRP A 54 -11.15 5.33 12.53
C TRP A 54 -10.48 4.00 12.14
N VAL A 55 -11.23 3.04 11.58
CA VAL A 55 -10.67 1.74 11.14
C VAL A 55 -9.73 1.92 9.95
N PHE A 56 -10.03 2.86 9.04
CA PHE A 56 -9.22 3.09 7.85
C PHE A 56 -7.75 3.44 8.16
N PRO A 57 -7.44 4.46 8.98
CA PRO A 57 -6.05 4.80 9.28
C PRO A 57 -5.33 3.68 10.04
N VAL A 58 -6.00 2.93 10.90
CA VAL A 58 -5.40 1.80 11.63
C VAL A 58 -5.00 0.69 10.67
N VAL A 59 -5.92 0.25 9.79
CA VAL A 59 -5.65 -0.82 8.82
C VAL A 59 -4.58 -0.38 7.83
N TRP A 60 -4.67 0.82 7.26
CA TRP A 60 -3.67 1.33 6.31
C TRP A 60 -2.27 1.42 6.93
N THR A 61 -2.15 1.87 8.18
CA THR A 61 -0.85 1.89 8.89
C THR A 61 -0.27 0.48 8.99
N GLY A 62 -1.06 -0.51 9.39
CA GLY A 62 -0.64 -1.91 9.43
C GLY A 62 -0.19 -2.44 8.07
N LEU A 63 -0.95 -2.12 7.02
CA LEU A 63 -0.63 -2.52 5.64
C LEU A 63 0.68 -1.87 5.14
N PHE A 64 0.91 -0.59 5.42
CA PHE A 64 2.16 0.09 5.05
C PHE A 64 3.38 -0.50 5.77
N VAL A 65 3.23 -0.90 7.04
CA VAL A 65 4.29 -1.63 7.76
C VAL A 65 4.57 -2.99 7.13
N MET A 66 3.52 -3.76 6.79
CA MET A 66 3.67 -5.06 6.14
C MET A 66 4.33 -4.92 4.76
N MET A 67 3.88 -3.98 3.92
CA MET A 67 4.47 -3.68 2.61
C MET A 67 5.93 -3.25 2.72
N GLY A 68 6.25 -2.38 3.67
CA GLY A 68 7.62 -1.95 3.93
C GLY A 68 8.51 -3.13 4.35
N THR A 69 8.01 -4.00 5.23
CA THR A 69 8.72 -5.22 5.64
C THR A 69 8.91 -6.18 4.47
N ALA A 70 7.88 -6.39 3.64
CA ALA A 70 7.98 -7.19 2.43
C ALA A 70 9.05 -6.64 1.48
N SER A 71 9.02 -5.33 1.21
CA SER A 71 10.02 -4.68 0.34
C SER A 71 11.43 -4.75 0.92
N TYR A 72 11.60 -4.74 2.25
CA TYR A 72 12.89 -4.97 2.89
C TYR A 72 13.44 -6.37 2.58
N LEU A 73 12.63 -7.42 2.73
CA LEU A 73 13.04 -8.78 2.43
C LEU A 73 13.52 -8.92 0.99
N ILE A 74 12.86 -8.22 0.06
CA ILE A 74 13.29 -8.15 -1.34
C ILE A 74 14.57 -7.33 -1.48
N ALA A 75 14.66 -6.17 -0.84
CA ALA A 75 15.83 -5.27 -0.95
C ALA A 75 17.13 -5.90 -0.44
N VAL A 76 17.06 -6.79 0.53
CA VAL A 76 18.25 -7.50 1.06
C VAL A 76 18.56 -8.83 0.34
N SER A 77 17.70 -9.28 -0.58
CA SER A 77 17.92 -10.50 -1.38
C SER A 77 19.05 -10.28 -2.43
N PRO A 78 19.58 -11.34 -3.07
CA PRO A 78 20.60 -11.21 -4.09
C PRO A 78 20.22 -10.23 -5.22
N LYS A 79 21.20 -9.48 -5.72
CA LYS A 79 21.00 -8.49 -6.79
C LYS A 79 20.78 -9.20 -8.13
N THR A 80 19.52 -9.36 -8.52
CA THR A 80 19.08 -9.96 -9.78
C THR A 80 18.17 -9.02 -10.54
N GLU A 81 17.97 -9.25 -11.84
CA GLU A 81 16.99 -8.51 -12.64
C GLU A 81 15.56 -8.74 -12.14
N LYS A 82 15.23 -9.93 -11.64
CA LYS A 82 13.93 -10.21 -11.01
C LYS A 82 13.69 -9.29 -9.81
N ARG A 83 14.68 -9.17 -8.90
CA ARG A 83 14.61 -8.24 -7.77
C ARG A 83 14.40 -6.79 -8.21
N LYS A 84 15.16 -6.32 -9.20
CA LYS A 84 15.04 -4.95 -9.72
C LYS A 84 13.63 -4.69 -10.24
N ARG A 85 13.09 -5.58 -11.07
CA ARG A 85 11.72 -5.48 -11.61
C ARG A 85 10.67 -5.48 -10.50
N ALA A 86 10.81 -6.36 -9.51
CA ALA A 86 9.89 -6.45 -8.38
C ALA A 86 9.86 -5.15 -7.54
N LEU A 87 11.04 -4.52 -7.30
CA LEU A 87 11.12 -3.25 -6.58
C LEU A 87 10.59 -2.06 -7.41
N ILE A 88 10.78 -2.05 -8.72
CA ILE A 88 10.19 -1.04 -9.61
C ILE A 88 8.67 -1.15 -9.57
N LEU A 89 8.12 -2.35 -9.73
CA LEU A 89 6.68 -2.59 -9.66
C LEU A 89 6.10 -2.19 -8.31
N TYR A 90 6.84 -2.45 -7.22
CA TYR A 90 6.47 -1.98 -5.88
C TYR A 90 6.41 -0.45 -5.80
N GLY A 91 7.35 0.26 -6.39
CA GLY A 91 7.33 1.72 -6.47
C GLY A 91 6.14 2.24 -7.28
N VAL A 92 5.86 1.63 -8.42
CA VAL A 92 4.73 1.98 -9.28
C VAL A 92 3.40 1.81 -8.55
N GLN A 93 3.17 0.66 -7.88
CA GLN A 93 1.93 0.44 -7.14
C GLN A 93 1.77 1.42 -5.97
N LEU A 94 2.87 1.85 -5.30
CA LEU A 94 2.80 2.88 -4.26
C LEU A 94 2.39 4.25 -4.82
N ALA A 95 2.89 4.62 -5.99
CA ALA A 95 2.48 5.86 -6.66
C ALA A 95 1.00 5.82 -7.07
N VAL A 96 0.52 4.68 -7.59
CA VAL A 96 -0.89 4.49 -7.92
C VAL A 96 -1.75 4.51 -6.65
N ASN A 97 -1.30 3.88 -5.57
CA ASN A 97 -1.96 3.90 -4.26
C ASN A 97 -2.12 5.33 -3.72
N PHE A 98 -1.08 6.15 -3.83
CA PHE A 98 -1.09 7.54 -3.38
C PHE A 98 -2.18 8.38 -4.06
N LEU A 99 -2.46 8.14 -5.33
CA LEU A 99 -3.40 8.94 -6.12
C LEU A 99 -4.88 8.53 -5.88
N TRP A 100 -5.14 7.29 -5.49
CA TRP A 100 -6.51 6.81 -5.29
C TRP A 100 -7.34 7.65 -4.30
N PRO A 101 -6.84 7.99 -3.08
CA PRO A 101 -7.62 8.79 -2.14
C PRO A 101 -7.93 10.20 -2.65
N ILE A 102 -7.07 10.76 -3.51
CA ILE A 102 -7.30 12.07 -4.14
C ILE A 102 -8.52 12.00 -5.07
N PHE A 103 -8.62 10.97 -5.91
CA PHE A 103 -9.79 10.77 -6.77
C PHE A 103 -11.06 10.50 -5.96
N PHE A 104 -10.95 9.67 -4.92
CA PHE A 104 -12.10 9.25 -4.13
C PHE A 104 -12.60 10.35 -3.19
N PHE A 105 -11.72 10.89 -2.34
CA PHE A 105 -12.09 11.81 -1.28
C PHE A 105 -12.13 13.27 -1.75
N ASN A 106 -11.13 13.74 -2.50
CA ASN A 106 -11.01 15.16 -2.83
C ASN A 106 -11.82 15.51 -4.10
N ALA A 107 -11.76 14.66 -5.13
CA ALA A 107 -12.46 14.92 -6.38
C ALA A 107 -13.90 14.40 -6.41
N GLY A 108 -14.26 13.42 -5.56
CA GLY A 108 -15.58 12.77 -5.58
C GLY A 108 -15.84 11.95 -6.85
N TRP A 109 -14.80 11.57 -7.58
CA TRP A 109 -14.90 10.81 -8.84
C TRP A 109 -14.96 9.31 -8.57
N TYR A 110 -16.05 8.86 -7.96
CA TYR A 110 -16.17 7.49 -7.41
C TYR A 110 -15.97 6.39 -8.46
N LEU A 111 -16.51 6.55 -9.67
CA LEU A 111 -16.32 5.58 -10.76
C LEU A 111 -14.85 5.56 -11.24
N CYS A 112 -14.23 6.72 -11.41
CA CYS A 112 -12.83 6.83 -11.78
C CYS A 112 -11.95 6.24 -10.68
N ALA A 113 -12.23 6.54 -9.41
CA ALA A 113 -11.55 5.98 -8.25
C ALA A 113 -11.69 4.44 -8.19
N PHE A 114 -12.85 3.90 -8.56
CA PHE A 114 -13.05 2.45 -8.66
C PHE A 114 -12.19 1.83 -9.76
N ALA A 115 -12.19 2.39 -10.97
CA ALA A 115 -11.36 1.90 -12.07
C ALA A 115 -9.86 1.98 -11.70
N TRP A 116 -9.45 3.06 -11.01
CA TRP A 116 -8.10 3.24 -10.49
C TRP A 116 -7.73 2.21 -9.42
N LEU A 117 -8.67 1.85 -8.56
CA LEU A 117 -8.49 0.82 -7.54
C LEU A 117 -8.37 -0.59 -8.15
N VAL A 118 -9.09 -0.88 -9.24
CA VAL A 118 -8.94 -2.14 -9.99
C VAL A 118 -7.53 -2.22 -10.60
N LEU A 119 -7.02 -1.13 -11.17
CA LEU A 119 -5.64 -1.04 -11.65
C LEU A 119 -4.64 -1.28 -10.51
N LEU A 120 -4.85 -0.62 -9.37
CA LEU A 120 -4.01 -0.80 -8.18
C LEU A 120 -4.03 -2.25 -7.70
N TRP A 121 -5.20 -2.87 -7.62
CA TRP A 121 -5.34 -4.27 -7.23
C TRP A 121 -4.53 -5.20 -8.13
N TYR A 122 -4.61 -4.99 -9.43
CA TYR A 122 -3.86 -5.78 -10.40
C TYR A 122 -2.33 -5.60 -10.25
N LEU A 123 -1.86 -4.37 -10.07
CA LEU A 123 -0.45 -4.09 -9.83
C LEU A 123 0.05 -4.73 -8.53
N VAL A 124 -0.74 -4.69 -7.47
CA VAL A 124 -0.42 -5.33 -6.19
C VAL A 124 -0.42 -6.85 -6.31
N TYR A 125 -1.33 -7.43 -7.08
CA TYR A 125 -1.32 -8.86 -7.39
C TYR A 125 -0.03 -9.29 -8.10
N LEU A 126 0.39 -8.55 -9.14
CA LEU A 126 1.65 -8.81 -9.83
C LEU A 126 2.86 -8.63 -8.91
N CYS A 127 2.83 -7.60 -8.06
CA CYS A 127 3.87 -7.34 -7.07
C CYS A 127 3.97 -8.49 -6.05
N THR A 128 2.84 -8.97 -5.55
CA THR A 128 2.76 -10.11 -4.61
C THR A 128 3.38 -11.37 -5.22
N LYS A 129 3.05 -11.68 -6.49
CA LYS A 129 3.68 -12.80 -7.22
C LYS A 129 5.18 -12.61 -7.39
N GLY A 130 5.61 -11.45 -7.87
CA GLY A 130 7.03 -11.15 -8.04
C GLY A 130 7.83 -11.19 -6.73
N PHE A 131 7.21 -10.79 -5.62
CA PHE A 131 7.81 -10.90 -4.28
C PHE A 131 7.87 -12.37 -3.81
N ALA A 132 6.80 -13.15 -4.02
CA ALA A 132 6.75 -14.56 -3.67
C ALA A 132 7.79 -15.40 -4.43
N ASP A 133 8.08 -15.08 -5.69
CA ASP A 133 9.10 -15.73 -6.52
C ASP A 133 10.53 -15.51 -6.00
N ILE A 134 10.75 -14.46 -5.20
CA ILE A 134 12.05 -14.14 -4.60
C ILE A 134 12.09 -14.57 -3.13
N SER A 135 11.01 -14.29 -2.40
CA SER A 135 10.87 -14.61 -0.98
C SER A 135 9.40 -14.91 -0.67
N ARG A 136 9.11 -16.17 -0.30
CA ARG A 136 7.76 -16.61 0.06
C ARG A 136 7.16 -15.75 1.18
N ASN A 137 7.97 -15.40 2.19
CA ASN A 137 7.52 -14.56 3.30
C ASN A 137 7.16 -13.12 2.85
N ALA A 138 7.90 -12.56 1.88
CA ALA A 138 7.57 -11.26 1.32
C ALA A 138 6.24 -11.31 0.56
N GLY A 139 5.98 -12.38 -0.19
CA GLY A 139 4.69 -12.60 -0.84
C GLY A 139 3.53 -12.69 0.18
N TYR A 140 3.70 -13.46 1.25
CA TYR A 140 2.66 -13.59 2.29
C TYR A 140 2.33 -12.26 2.98
N LEU A 141 3.32 -11.40 3.21
CA LEU A 141 3.11 -10.07 3.79
C LEU A 141 2.30 -9.12 2.88
N MET A 142 2.22 -9.41 1.58
CA MET A 142 1.40 -8.63 0.64
C MET A 142 -0.04 -9.11 0.53
N ILE A 143 -0.37 -10.33 0.99
CA ILE A 143 -1.73 -10.90 0.89
C ILE A 143 -2.77 -10.06 1.65
N PRO A 144 -2.55 -9.62 2.92
CA PRO A 144 -3.52 -8.78 3.62
C PRO A 144 -3.86 -7.50 2.87
N TYR A 145 -2.90 -6.94 2.13
CA TYR A 145 -3.13 -5.77 1.30
C TYR A 145 -4.06 -6.07 0.11
N LEU A 146 -3.89 -7.19 -0.58
CA LEU A 146 -4.83 -7.63 -1.64
C LEU A 146 -6.24 -7.82 -1.11
N VAL A 147 -6.38 -8.46 0.05
CA VAL A 147 -7.68 -8.66 0.71
C VAL A 147 -8.34 -7.31 1.04
N TRP A 148 -7.57 -6.37 1.59
CA TRP A 148 -8.07 -5.03 1.90
C TRP A 148 -8.48 -4.26 0.64
N LEU A 149 -7.71 -4.33 -0.44
CA LEU A 149 -8.05 -3.68 -1.72
C LEU A 149 -9.33 -4.27 -2.33
N THR A 150 -9.56 -5.57 -2.19
CA THR A 150 -10.81 -6.21 -2.62
C THR A 150 -12.01 -5.65 -1.85
N PHE A 151 -11.86 -5.51 -0.54
CA PHE A 151 -12.89 -4.91 0.31
C PHE A 151 -13.10 -3.42 0.01
N ALA A 152 -12.02 -2.66 -0.16
CA ALA A 152 -12.09 -1.25 -0.57
C ALA A 152 -12.75 -1.09 -1.95
N GLY A 153 -12.54 -2.03 -2.87
CA GLY A 153 -13.22 -2.10 -4.16
C GLY A 153 -14.73 -2.27 -4.01
N TYR A 154 -15.14 -3.17 -3.13
CA TYR A 154 -16.55 -3.34 -2.77
C TYR A 154 -17.15 -2.02 -2.26
N LEU A 155 -16.52 -1.38 -1.27
CA LEU A 155 -17.00 -0.12 -0.72
C LEU A 155 -17.09 0.99 -1.79
N ASN A 156 -16.02 1.16 -2.58
CA ASN A 156 -15.96 2.19 -3.61
C ASN A 156 -17.04 2.00 -4.70
N PHE A 157 -17.24 0.76 -5.15
CA PHE A 157 -18.24 0.46 -6.17
C PHE A 157 -19.66 0.74 -5.68
N PHE A 158 -20.00 0.31 -4.47
CA PHE A 158 -21.33 0.57 -3.92
C PHE A 158 -21.54 2.05 -3.57
N ILE A 159 -20.51 2.78 -3.11
CA ILE A 159 -20.62 4.24 -2.94
C ILE A 159 -20.92 4.90 -4.27
N PHE A 160 -20.29 4.49 -5.37
CA PHE A 160 -20.62 4.99 -6.70
C PHE A 160 -22.07 4.70 -7.11
N LEU A 161 -22.61 3.53 -6.78
CA LEU A 161 -24.00 3.19 -7.15
C LEU A 161 -25.06 3.92 -6.31
N LEU A 162 -24.72 4.31 -5.08
CA LEU A 162 -25.67 4.87 -4.11
C LEU A 162 -25.70 6.41 -4.12
N ASN A 163 -24.70 7.08 -4.72
CA ASN A 163 -24.52 8.53 -4.72
C ASN A 163 -24.32 9.08 -6.13
#